data_d5334870f039201c706948ef5b537068
#
_entry.id   d5334870f039201c706948ef5b537068
#
_cell.length_a   1.000
_cell.length_b   1.000
_cell.length_c   1.000
_cell.angle_alpha   90.00
_cell.angle_beta   90.00
_cell.angle_gamma   90.00
#
_symmetry.space_group_name_H-M   'P 1'
#
loop_
_entity.id
_entity.type
_entity.pdbx_description
1 polymer ?
#
loop_
_entity_poly.entity_id
_entity_poly.type
_entity_poly.pdbx_seq_one_letter_code
_entity_poly.pdbx_strand_id
1 'polypeptide(L)'
;MSIRQEKNLALNGKCLLIGIPLLVSSHIQALDYEVKGIEASLNSQLSLGSSWRLEKPDEKILSDHNVDNGNKNYQNGDAFSQTFNGSNDLKMRYENFGAVVSAKYWYDAALENDKSLDDANYHELSKFSGARVMDAYVYGEFDILD
;
A
#
# COMPACT_ATOMS: atom_id res chain seq x y z
N MET A 1 -18.61 7.52 -60.91
CA MET A 1 -18.10 6.30 -60.26
C MET A 1 -17.10 6.77 -59.22
N SER A 2 -17.60 6.99 -57.97
CA SER A 2 -16.82 7.60 -56.88
C SER A 2 -16.35 6.50 -55.96
N ILE A 3 -15.05 6.30 -55.85
CA ILE A 3 -14.43 5.32 -54.97
C ILE A 3 -14.22 6.00 -53.62
N ARG A 4 -14.99 5.56 -52.65
CA ARG A 4 -14.90 5.99 -51.26
C ARG A 4 -13.69 5.26 -50.62
N GLN A 5 -12.67 6.01 -50.33
CA GLN A 5 -11.51 5.52 -49.54
C GLN A 5 -11.94 5.43 -48.07
N GLU A 6 -12.14 4.24 -47.59
CA GLU A 6 -12.25 3.99 -46.15
C GLU A 6 -10.86 4.13 -45.51
N LYS A 7 -10.68 5.19 -44.73
CA LYS A 7 -9.51 5.33 -43.85
C LYS A 7 -9.67 4.35 -42.69
N ASN A 8 -8.96 3.25 -42.75
CA ASN A 8 -8.72 2.41 -41.58
C ASN A 8 -7.98 3.23 -40.52
N LEU A 9 -8.71 3.61 -39.50
CA LEU A 9 -8.16 4.22 -38.28
C LEU A 9 -7.47 3.10 -37.52
N ALA A 10 -6.18 2.91 -37.75
CA ALA A 10 -5.34 2.05 -36.92
C ALA A 10 -5.31 2.67 -35.53
N LEU A 11 -6.08 2.11 -34.63
CA LEU A 11 -6.02 2.40 -33.20
C LEU A 11 -4.66 1.87 -32.72
N ASN A 12 -3.66 2.74 -32.66
CA ASN A 12 -2.39 2.44 -32.00
C ASN A 12 -2.72 2.13 -30.52
N GLY A 13 -2.76 0.84 -30.20
CA GLY A 13 -2.96 0.34 -28.86
C GLY A 13 -1.84 0.84 -27.95
N LYS A 14 -2.07 1.98 -27.30
CA LYS A 14 -1.33 2.34 -26.10
C LYS A 14 -1.76 1.34 -25.05
N CYS A 15 -0.82 0.48 -24.67
CA CYS A 15 -0.95 -0.49 -23.58
C CYS A 15 -1.34 0.27 -22.32
N LEU A 16 -2.63 0.30 -21.99
CA LEU A 16 -3.12 0.90 -20.76
C LEU A 16 -3.06 -0.21 -19.71
N LEU A 17 -2.07 -0.16 -18.84
CA LEU A 17 -2.00 -1.01 -17.64
C LEU A 17 -3.19 -0.64 -16.72
N ILE A 18 -4.34 -1.22 -16.98
CA ILE A 18 -5.47 -1.12 -16.05
C ILE A 18 -5.35 -2.28 -15.06
N GLY A 19 -4.53 -2.06 -14.03
CA GLY A 19 -4.63 -2.85 -12.82
C GLY A 19 -5.91 -2.42 -12.10
N ILE A 20 -6.85 -3.33 -11.89
CA ILE A 20 -8.00 -3.08 -11.04
C ILE A 20 -7.59 -3.45 -9.62
N PRO A 21 -7.30 -2.48 -8.72
CA PRO A 21 -7.07 -2.78 -7.33
C PRO A 21 -8.41 -3.12 -6.67
N LEU A 22 -8.55 -4.34 -6.17
CA LEU A 22 -9.63 -4.67 -5.25
C LEU A 22 -9.16 -4.27 -3.85
N LEU A 23 -9.61 -3.11 -3.38
CA LEU A 23 -9.33 -2.63 -2.03
C LEU A 23 -10.56 -2.90 -1.15
N VAL A 24 -10.38 -3.75 -0.15
CA VAL A 24 -11.34 -3.90 0.94
C VAL A 24 -10.72 -3.27 2.18
N SER A 25 -11.27 -2.14 2.60
CA SER A 25 -10.89 -1.51 3.86
C SER A 25 -12.03 -1.67 4.87
N SER A 26 -11.72 -2.21 6.04
CA SER A 26 -12.62 -2.21 7.19
C SER A 26 -12.10 -1.19 8.20
N HIS A 27 -12.96 -0.25 8.58
CA HIS A 27 -12.68 0.61 9.70
C HIS A 27 -13.17 -0.13 10.96
N ILE A 28 -12.24 -0.59 11.77
CA ILE A 28 -12.56 -1.06 13.11
C ILE A 28 -12.73 0.20 13.95
N GLN A 29 -13.90 0.36 14.56
CA GLN A 29 -14.24 1.55 15.34
C GLN A 29 -13.21 1.78 16.44
N ALA A 30 -13.00 3.06 16.77
CA ALA A 30 -12.18 3.45 17.90
C ALA A 30 -12.71 2.76 19.17
N LEU A 31 -11.83 2.10 19.88
CA LEU A 31 -12.13 1.52 21.18
C LEU A 31 -11.73 2.56 22.23
N ASP A 32 -12.74 3.19 22.83
CA ASP A 32 -12.54 4.14 23.91
C ASP A 32 -12.70 3.42 25.25
N TYR A 33 -11.76 3.62 26.11
CA TYR A 33 -11.70 3.00 27.43
C TYR A 33 -11.31 4.03 28.50
N GLU A 34 -12.09 4.08 29.58
CA GLU A 34 -11.83 4.95 30.73
C GLU A 34 -11.73 4.14 32.02
N VAL A 35 -10.60 4.22 32.71
CA VAL A 35 -10.39 3.60 34.01
C VAL A 35 -9.58 4.51 34.92
N LYS A 36 -10.12 4.79 36.09
CA LYS A 36 -9.45 5.56 37.14
C LYS A 36 -8.88 6.90 36.65
N GLY A 37 -9.62 7.59 35.77
CA GLY A 37 -9.22 8.87 35.21
C GLY A 37 -8.20 8.76 34.03
N ILE A 38 -7.86 7.56 33.61
CA ILE A 38 -7.09 7.34 32.38
C ILE A 38 -8.08 7.11 31.24
N GLU A 39 -8.04 7.98 30.26
CA GLU A 39 -8.76 7.83 28.99
C GLU A 39 -7.81 7.22 27.97
N ALA A 40 -8.21 6.16 27.31
CA ALA A 40 -7.45 5.54 26.23
C ALA A 40 -8.34 5.34 25.00
N SER A 41 -7.84 5.71 23.84
CA SER A 41 -8.51 5.54 22.54
C SER A 41 -7.58 4.79 21.60
N LEU A 42 -8.04 3.68 21.06
CA LEU A 42 -7.33 2.89 20.05
C LEU A 42 -8.11 2.96 18.74
N ASN A 43 -7.50 3.56 17.72
CA ASN A 43 -8.02 3.56 16.37
C ASN A 43 -7.21 2.59 15.51
N SER A 44 -7.87 1.63 14.88
CA SER A 44 -7.25 0.61 14.04
C SER A 44 -7.83 0.63 12.65
N GLN A 45 -6.97 0.52 11.65
CA GLN A 45 -7.34 0.40 10.25
C GLN A 45 -6.66 -0.82 9.64
N LEU A 46 -7.43 -1.65 8.94
CA LEU A 46 -6.95 -2.77 8.17
C LEU A 46 -7.36 -2.61 6.71
N SER A 47 -6.47 -2.95 5.79
CA SER A 47 -6.78 -2.99 4.36
C SER A 47 -6.18 -4.20 3.70
N LEU A 48 -6.92 -4.76 2.75
CA LEU A 48 -6.49 -5.82 1.85
C LEU A 48 -6.52 -5.28 0.43
N GLY A 49 -5.49 -5.57 -0.34
CA GLY A 49 -5.41 -5.17 -1.74
C GLY A 49 -4.82 -6.28 -2.59
N SER A 50 -5.27 -6.37 -3.83
CA SER A 50 -4.67 -7.27 -4.80
C SER A 50 -4.67 -6.63 -6.18
N SER A 51 -3.58 -6.85 -6.92
CA SER A 51 -3.38 -6.32 -8.26
C SER A 51 -2.87 -7.41 -9.20
N TRP A 52 -3.48 -7.49 -10.38
CA TRP A 52 -3.16 -8.50 -11.39
C TRP A 52 -2.74 -7.85 -12.70
N ARG A 53 -1.88 -8.54 -13.43
CA ARG A 53 -1.52 -8.15 -14.78
C ARG A 53 -2.57 -8.65 -15.77
N LEU A 54 -3.22 -7.75 -16.50
CA LEU A 54 -4.28 -8.09 -17.46
C LEU A 54 -3.77 -8.31 -18.88
N GLU A 55 -2.56 -7.82 -19.21
CA GLU A 55 -2.00 -7.92 -20.55
C GLU A 55 -0.61 -8.57 -20.53
N LYS A 56 -0.26 -9.23 -21.62
CA LYS A 56 1.09 -9.75 -21.82
C LYS A 56 2.09 -8.60 -21.95
N PRO A 57 3.33 -8.78 -21.45
CA PRO A 57 4.41 -7.84 -21.72
C PRO A 57 4.66 -7.67 -23.21
N ASP A 58 4.96 -6.46 -23.67
CA ASP A 58 5.37 -6.21 -25.05
C ASP A 58 6.76 -6.82 -25.29
N GLU A 59 6.89 -7.63 -26.36
CA GLU A 59 8.15 -8.31 -26.70
C GLU A 59 9.30 -7.33 -26.96
N LYS A 60 9.00 -6.12 -27.46
CA LYS A 60 10.02 -5.07 -27.64
C LYS A 60 10.59 -4.59 -26.32
N ILE A 61 9.76 -4.51 -25.30
CA ILE A 61 10.19 -4.16 -23.95
C ILE A 61 11.02 -5.30 -23.37
N LEU A 62 10.62 -6.56 -23.53
CA LEU A 62 11.34 -7.73 -23.01
C LEU A 62 12.72 -7.93 -23.65
N SER A 63 12.95 -7.44 -24.86
CA SER A 63 14.22 -7.58 -25.58
C SER A 63 15.31 -6.61 -25.11
N ASP A 64 14.98 -5.57 -24.38
CA ASP A 64 15.93 -4.61 -23.84
C ASP A 64 16.57 -5.15 -22.54
N HIS A 65 17.92 -5.11 -22.45
CA HIS A 65 18.65 -5.58 -21.27
C HIS A 65 18.49 -4.69 -20.04
N ASN A 66 18.10 -3.44 -20.24
CA ASN A 66 17.89 -2.46 -19.15
C ASN A 66 16.43 -2.39 -18.68
N VAL A 67 15.58 -3.33 -19.10
CA VAL A 67 14.18 -3.30 -18.76
C VAL A 67 13.95 -3.79 -17.34
N ASP A 68 13.13 -3.01 -16.68
CA ASP A 68 12.43 -3.21 -15.44
C ASP A 68 12.01 -4.69 -15.21
N ASN A 69 12.48 -5.25 -14.11
CA ASN A 69 12.17 -6.62 -13.70
C ASN A 69 10.65 -6.87 -13.56
N GLY A 70 9.87 -5.85 -13.25
CA GLY A 70 8.42 -5.94 -13.17
C GLY A 70 7.75 -6.42 -14.45
N ASN A 71 8.31 -6.08 -15.62
CA ASN A 71 7.78 -6.57 -16.91
C ASN A 71 8.21 -8.00 -17.25
N LYS A 72 9.34 -8.46 -16.72
CA LYS A 72 9.88 -9.81 -16.99
C LYS A 72 9.25 -10.86 -16.07
N ASN A 73 8.92 -10.50 -14.85
CA ASN A 73 8.56 -11.44 -13.80
C ASN A 73 7.07 -11.81 -13.78
N TYR A 74 6.20 -10.96 -14.33
CA TYR A 74 4.76 -11.17 -14.28
C TYR A 74 4.15 -11.35 -15.67
N GLN A 75 3.45 -12.46 -15.86
CA GLN A 75 2.71 -12.78 -17.08
C GLN A 75 1.24 -12.32 -16.97
N ASN A 76 0.51 -12.46 -18.09
CA ASN A 76 -0.93 -12.19 -18.08
C ASN A 76 -1.66 -13.09 -17.08
N GLY A 77 -2.42 -12.49 -16.18
CA GLY A 77 -3.15 -13.18 -15.12
C GLY A 77 -2.39 -13.33 -13.81
N ASP A 78 -1.09 -13.03 -13.78
CA ASP A 78 -0.31 -13.10 -12.54
C ASP A 78 -0.68 -11.96 -11.58
N ALA A 79 -0.77 -12.27 -10.30
CA ALA A 79 -0.84 -11.27 -9.24
C ALA A 79 0.57 -10.73 -8.97
N PHE A 80 0.76 -9.42 -9.16
CA PHE A 80 2.03 -8.75 -8.87
C PHE A 80 2.04 -8.01 -7.53
N SER A 81 0.91 -7.95 -6.86
CA SER A 81 0.80 -7.43 -5.48
C SER A 81 -0.43 -8.02 -4.80
N GLN A 82 -0.25 -8.52 -3.58
CA GLN A 82 -1.30 -9.05 -2.70
C GLN A 82 -1.02 -8.55 -1.28
N THR A 83 -1.48 -7.34 -0.99
CA THR A 83 -1.12 -6.63 0.23
C THR A 83 -2.13 -6.79 1.35
N PHE A 84 -1.60 -6.95 2.55
CA PHE A 84 -2.26 -6.72 3.81
C PHE A 84 -1.57 -5.55 4.51
N ASN A 85 -2.32 -4.50 4.84
CA ASN A 85 -1.80 -3.34 5.54
C ASN A 85 -2.64 -3.07 6.78
N GLY A 86 -1.96 -2.67 7.86
CA GLY A 86 -2.61 -2.24 9.07
C GLY A 86 -1.95 -1.02 9.68
N SER A 87 -2.74 -0.21 10.36
CA SER A 87 -2.25 0.86 11.22
C SER A 87 -3.03 0.91 12.52
N ASN A 88 -2.34 1.31 13.58
CA ASN A 88 -2.93 1.50 14.90
C ASN A 88 -2.46 2.82 15.48
N ASP A 89 -3.41 3.61 15.96
CA ASP A 89 -3.18 4.87 16.68
C ASP A 89 -3.71 4.72 18.10
N LEU A 90 -2.81 4.64 19.06
CA LEU A 90 -3.12 4.63 20.48
C LEU A 90 -2.93 6.03 21.06
N LYS A 91 -3.98 6.59 21.62
CA LYS A 91 -3.95 7.84 22.38
C LYS A 91 -4.30 7.53 23.83
N MET A 92 -3.54 8.08 24.75
CA MET A 92 -3.80 7.98 26.20
C MET A 92 -3.76 9.36 26.81
N ARG A 93 -4.67 9.61 27.76
CA ARG A 93 -4.73 10.86 28.51
C ARG A 93 -4.94 10.56 29.99
N TYR A 94 -4.23 11.27 30.81
CA TYR A 94 -4.41 11.29 32.25
C TYR A 94 -4.21 12.72 32.76
N GLU A 95 -5.27 13.32 33.30
CA GLU A 95 -5.27 14.72 33.71
C GLU A 95 -4.75 15.64 32.57
N ASN A 96 -3.66 16.36 32.84
CA ASN A 96 -3.06 17.30 31.93
C ASN A 96 -2.00 16.65 31.00
N PHE A 97 -1.75 15.35 31.13
CA PHE A 97 -0.75 14.65 30.34
C PHE A 97 -1.38 13.73 29.31
N GLY A 98 -0.76 13.65 28.17
CA GLY A 98 -1.15 12.71 27.14
C GLY A 98 0.04 12.03 26.48
N ALA A 99 -0.24 10.86 25.87
CA ALA A 99 0.71 10.11 25.07
C ALA A 99 0.04 9.64 23.79
N VAL A 100 0.78 9.63 22.70
CA VAL A 100 0.33 9.13 21.40
C VAL A 100 1.39 8.17 20.86
N VAL A 101 0.93 7.01 20.37
CA VAL A 101 1.77 6.06 19.66
C VAL A 101 1.03 5.61 18.40
N SER A 102 1.65 5.83 17.25
CA SER A 102 1.13 5.39 15.95
C SER A 102 2.09 4.39 15.33
N ALA A 103 1.56 3.27 14.85
CA ALA A 103 2.33 2.23 14.20
C ALA A 103 1.62 1.74 12.94
N LYS A 104 2.41 1.33 11.94
CA LYS A 104 1.92 0.63 10.75
C LYS A 104 2.66 -0.67 10.54
N TYR A 105 2.00 -1.61 9.86
CA TYR A 105 2.58 -2.87 9.43
C TYR A 105 2.02 -3.27 8.06
N TRP A 106 2.79 -4.03 7.31
CA TRP A 106 2.42 -4.45 5.97
C TRP A 106 3.02 -5.81 5.63
N TYR A 107 2.35 -6.49 4.71
CA TYR A 107 2.79 -7.74 4.14
C TYR A 107 2.28 -7.86 2.70
N ASP A 108 3.13 -8.25 1.75
CA ASP A 108 2.75 -8.52 0.37
C ASP A 108 3.13 -9.96 -0.01
N ALA A 109 2.11 -10.82 -0.14
CA ALA A 109 2.30 -12.23 -0.43
C ALA A 109 2.82 -12.49 -1.85
N ALA A 110 2.53 -11.62 -2.81
CA ALA A 110 3.04 -11.77 -4.16
C ALA A 110 4.56 -11.48 -4.21
N LEU A 111 5.02 -10.46 -3.49
CA LEU A 111 6.43 -10.11 -3.42
C LEU A 111 7.26 -11.11 -2.59
N GLU A 112 6.68 -11.73 -1.57
CA GLU A 112 7.36 -12.77 -0.80
C GLU A 112 7.76 -13.97 -1.67
N ASN A 113 6.91 -14.32 -2.64
CA ASN A 113 7.14 -15.44 -3.54
C ASN A 113 8.04 -15.09 -4.74
N ASP A 114 8.33 -13.81 -4.94
CA ASP A 114 9.19 -13.34 -6.04
C ASP A 114 10.66 -13.38 -5.62
N LYS A 115 11.33 -14.48 -5.95
CA LYS A 115 12.76 -14.70 -5.65
C LYS A 115 13.70 -13.70 -6.34
N SER A 116 13.22 -12.95 -7.32
CA SER A 116 14.02 -11.93 -8.01
C SER A 116 14.25 -10.69 -7.16
N LEU A 117 13.44 -10.50 -6.11
CA LEU A 117 13.50 -9.38 -5.17
C LEU A 117 14.28 -9.71 -3.88
N ASP A 118 14.88 -10.89 -3.78
CA ASP A 118 15.68 -11.34 -2.62
C ASP A 118 17.07 -10.65 -2.57
N ASP A 119 17.10 -9.37 -2.93
CA ASP A 119 18.31 -8.55 -2.81
C ASP A 119 18.37 -7.93 -1.42
N ALA A 120 19.39 -8.31 -0.65
CA ALA A 120 19.68 -7.81 0.70
C ALA A 120 19.87 -6.28 0.77
N ASN A 121 19.96 -5.60 -0.37
CA ASN A 121 20.17 -4.16 -0.49
C ASN A 121 18.88 -3.33 -0.53
N TYR A 122 17.69 -3.93 -0.55
CA TYR A 122 16.46 -3.16 -0.49
C TYR A 122 16.29 -2.46 0.86
N HIS A 123 15.89 -1.20 0.79
CA HIS A 123 15.54 -0.43 1.98
C HIS A 123 14.41 -1.14 2.74
N GLU A 124 14.45 -1.13 4.08
CA GLU A 124 13.47 -1.84 4.92
C GLU A 124 12.01 -1.53 4.57
N LEU A 125 11.71 -0.29 4.14
CA LEU A 125 10.37 0.12 3.75
C LEU A 125 9.91 -0.42 2.38
N SER A 126 10.84 -0.96 1.59
CA SER A 126 10.58 -1.57 0.27
C SER A 126 10.49 -3.09 0.33
N LYS A 127 10.66 -3.69 1.51
CA LYS A 127 10.52 -5.13 1.71
C LYS A 127 9.04 -5.53 1.63
N PHE A 128 8.80 -6.78 1.25
CA PHE A 128 7.46 -7.36 1.17
C PHE A 128 6.72 -7.36 2.51
N SER A 129 7.42 -7.25 3.63
CA SER A 129 6.81 -7.18 4.97
C SER A 129 7.59 -6.26 5.89
N GLY A 130 6.89 -5.67 6.84
CA GLY A 130 7.52 -4.83 7.83
C GLY A 130 6.53 -4.27 8.84
N ALA A 131 7.09 -3.69 9.90
CA ALA A 131 6.37 -2.92 10.89
C ALA A 131 7.20 -1.69 11.30
N ARG A 132 6.53 -0.57 11.52
CA ARG A 132 7.20 0.68 11.88
C ARG A 132 6.34 1.51 12.81
N VAL A 133 6.99 2.07 13.84
CA VAL A 133 6.42 3.18 14.63
C VAL A 133 6.51 4.44 13.79
N MET A 134 5.38 5.12 13.59
CA MET A 134 5.27 6.35 12.81
C MET A 134 5.47 7.56 13.70
N ASP A 135 4.77 7.56 14.83
CA ASP A 135 4.80 8.62 15.84
C ASP A 135 4.82 8.02 17.23
N ALA A 136 5.60 8.63 18.12
CA ALA A 136 5.57 8.33 19.55
C ALA A 136 5.97 9.58 20.31
N TYR A 137 5.04 10.17 21.04
CA TYR A 137 5.31 11.36 21.84
C TYR A 137 4.40 11.44 23.06
N VAL A 138 4.83 12.27 24.00
CA VAL A 138 4.06 12.67 25.18
C VAL A 138 3.87 14.19 25.16
N TYR A 139 2.77 14.66 25.71
CA TYR A 139 2.48 16.10 25.81
C TYR A 139 1.83 16.43 27.16
N GLY A 140 1.88 17.71 27.54
CA GLY A 140 1.22 18.25 28.71
C GLY A 140 0.51 19.55 28.37
N GLU A 141 -0.70 19.73 28.90
CA GLU A 141 -1.50 20.95 28.76
C GLU A 141 -1.54 21.68 30.12
N PHE A 142 -1.07 22.92 30.14
CA PHE A 142 -1.02 23.72 31.39
C PHE A 142 -1.62 25.08 31.12
N ASP A 143 -2.56 25.50 31.99
CA ASP A 143 -3.08 26.86 31.98
C ASP A 143 -1.99 27.83 32.49
N ILE A 144 -1.58 28.76 31.65
CA ILE A 144 -0.73 29.86 32.09
C ILE A 144 -1.67 30.94 32.62
N LEU A 145 -1.72 31.09 33.95
CA LEU A 145 -2.46 32.17 34.59
C LEU A 145 -1.80 33.51 34.21
N ASP A 146 -2.56 34.42 33.59
CA ASP A 146 -2.22 35.81 33.41
C ASP A 146 -2.24 36.61 34.73
#